data_bacec4bfe669f316c076be50bf4e6b87
#
_entry.id   bacec4bfe669f316c076be50bf4e6b87
#
_cell.length_a   1.000
_cell.length_b   1.000
_cell.length_c   1.000
_cell.angle_alpha   90.00
_cell.angle_beta   90.00
_cell.angle_gamma   90.00
#
_symmetry.space_group_name_H-M   'P 1'
#
loop_
_entity.id
_entity.type
_entity.pdbx_description
1 polymer ?
#
loop_
_entity_poly.entity_id
_entity_poly.type
_entity_poly.pdbx_seq_one_letter_code
_entity_poly.pdbx_strand_id
1 'polypeptide(L)'
;MIIGGGPVGMNLALDLAWRDVPCMLVNMADTTPNHPQGNSHNARTMEHYRRLGVADRMRDVGLPLDHCGDAIFITRMNTHEIGRIKIPTLRERLTPGSYDLAMGPEPLQRASQMFVERV
;
A
#
# COMPACT_ATOMS: atom_id res chain seq x y z
N MET A 1 -24.07 -1.57 8.68
CA MET A 1 -23.78 -0.33 7.93
C MET A 1 -22.33 0.08 8.17
N ILE A 2 -21.62 0.46 7.12
CA ILE A 2 -20.23 0.96 7.14
C ILE A 2 -20.27 2.43 6.74
N ILE A 3 -19.69 3.30 7.56
CA ILE A 3 -19.64 4.74 7.29
C ILE A 3 -18.21 5.12 6.90
N GLY A 4 -18.02 5.57 5.66
CA GLY A 4 -16.76 5.93 5.06
C GLY A 4 -16.31 4.97 3.96
N GLY A 5 -16.21 5.48 2.73
CA GLY A 5 -15.74 4.76 1.53
C GLY A 5 -14.25 4.80 1.31
N GLY A 6 -13.46 5.03 2.35
CA GLY A 6 -12.00 4.93 2.28
C GLY A 6 -11.49 3.48 2.24
N PRO A 7 -10.17 3.28 2.16
CA PRO A 7 -9.57 1.94 2.05
C PRO A 7 -10.03 0.96 3.13
N VAL A 8 -10.22 1.42 4.35
CA VAL A 8 -10.66 0.59 5.48
C VAL A 8 -12.12 0.15 5.29
N GLY A 9 -13.02 1.09 4.99
CA GLY A 9 -14.44 0.78 4.80
C GLY A 9 -14.69 -0.12 3.59
N MET A 10 -14.00 0.16 2.48
CA MET A 10 -14.08 -0.67 1.29
C MET A 10 -13.54 -2.10 1.54
N ASN A 11 -12.40 -2.22 2.25
CA ASN A 11 -11.85 -3.52 2.58
C ASN A 11 -12.79 -4.32 3.49
N LEU A 12 -13.41 -3.68 4.47
CA LEU A 12 -14.41 -4.30 5.33
C LEU A 12 -15.65 -4.74 4.53
N ALA A 13 -16.13 -3.89 3.61
CA ALA A 13 -17.26 -4.25 2.76
C ALA A 13 -16.95 -5.47 1.88
N LEU A 14 -15.76 -5.53 1.28
CA LEU A 14 -15.29 -6.67 0.50
C LEU A 14 -15.18 -7.94 1.36
N ASP A 15 -14.64 -7.83 2.57
CA ASP A 15 -14.50 -8.98 3.48
C ASP A 15 -15.85 -9.52 3.96
N LEU A 16 -16.80 -8.64 4.21
CA LEU A 16 -18.18 -9.03 4.54
C LEU A 16 -18.87 -9.67 3.34
N ALA A 17 -18.75 -9.10 2.16
CA ALA A 17 -19.31 -9.67 0.93
C ALA A 17 -18.71 -11.05 0.62
N TRP A 18 -17.41 -11.24 0.82
CA TRP A 18 -16.74 -12.52 0.65
C TRP A 18 -17.28 -13.61 1.62
N ARG A 19 -17.87 -13.18 2.74
CA ARG A 19 -18.51 -14.06 3.75
C ARG A 19 -20.03 -14.14 3.62
N ASP A 20 -20.58 -13.65 2.51
CA ASP A 20 -22.03 -13.55 2.29
C ASP A 20 -22.78 -12.77 3.38
N VAL A 21 -22.11 -11.81 4.02
CA VAL A 21 -22.72 -10.93 5.03
C VAL A 21 -23.21 -9.66 4.36
N PRO A 22 -24.53 -9.42 4.28
CA PRO A 22 -25.08 -8.20 3.70
C PRO A 22 -24.60 -6.96 4.45
N CYS A 23 -24.08 -5.98 3.71
CA CYS A 23 -23.69 -4.70 4.29
C CYS A 23 -24.07 -3.53 3.37
N MET A 24 -24.21 -2.36 3.98
CA MET A 24 -24.38 -1.09 3.29
C MET A 24 -23.17 -0.23 3.59
N LEU A 25 -22.52 0.29 2.55
CA LEU A 25 -21.44 1.27 2.69
C LEU A 25 -21.96 2.62 2.23
N VAL A 26 -21.79 3.63 3.07
CA VAL A 26 -22.13 5.03 2.77
C VAL A 26 -20.90 5.90 2.87
N ASN A 27 -20.80 6.87 2.00
CA ASN A 27 -19.70 7.81 1.97
C ASN A 27 -20.21 9.24 1.83
N MET A 28 -19.48 10.20 2.36
CA MET A 28 -19.83 11.62 2.29
C MET A 28 -19.67 12.18 0.87
N ALA A 29 -18.72 11.68 0.12
CA ALA A 29 -18.44 12.08 -1.26
C ALA A 29 -18.89 11.01 -2.24
N ASP A 30 -19.33 11.43 -3.41
CA ASP A 30 -19.74 10.57 -4.53
C ASP A 30 -18.56 10.15 -5.44
N THR A 31 -17.39 10.72 -5.20
CA THR A 31 -16.18 10.47 -5.98
C THR A 31 -15.01 10.05 -5.11
N THR A 32 -13.92 9.62 -5.75
CA THR A 32 -12.64 9.43 -5.09
C THR A 32 -12.07 10.76 -4.57
N PRO A 33 -11.35 10.78 -3.43
CA PRO A 33 -10.75 12.00 -2.88
C PRO A 33 -9.87 12.72 -3.91
N ASN A 34 -9.95 14.05 -3.95
CA ASN A 34 -9.08 14.85 -4.80
C ASN A 34 -7.63 14.86 -4.34
N HIS A 35 -7.38 14.50 -3.09
CA HIS A 35 -6.07 14.50 -2.47
C HIS A 35 -5.83 13.13 -1.84
N PRO A 36 -4.69 12.48 -2.12
CA PRO A 36 -4.39 11.19 -1.51
C PRO A 36 -4.25 11.37 0.01
N GLN A 37 -4.95 10.53 0.78
CA GLN A 37 -4.86 10.51 2.24
C GLN A 37 -3.70 9.64 2.75
N GLY A 38 -3.15 8.82 1.87
CA GLY A 38 -2.00 7.98 2.14
C GLY A 38 -1.37 7.53 0.83
N ASN A 39 -0.07 7.23 0.88
CA ASN A 39 0.72 6.90 -0.28
C ASN A 39 1.23 5.46 -0.30
N SER A 40 1.00 4.70 0.76
CA SER A 40 1.50 3.33 0.83
C SER A 40 0.58 2.42 1.61
N HIS A 41 0.54 1.17 1.19
CA HIS A 41 -0.09 0.07 1.92
C HIS A 41 1.00 -0.85 2.45
N ASN A 42 0.94 -1.15 3.74
CA ASN A 42 1.91 -2.04 4.37
C ASN A 42 1.67 -3.51 3.98
N ALA A 43 2.63 -4.37 4.31
CA ALA A 43 2.59 -5.79 4.02
C ALA A 43 1.30 -6.46 4.54
N ARG A 44 0.85 -6.11 5.73
CA ARG A 44 -0.37 -6.69 6.31
C ARG A 44 -1.62 -6.31 5.53
N THR A 45 -1.72 -5.08 5.07
CA THR A 45 -2.81 -4.64 4.19
C THR A 45 -2.80 -5.41 2.87
N MET A 46 -1.62 -5.60 2.28
CA MET A 46 -1.48 -6.38 1.04
C MET A 46 -1.84 -7.87 1.23
N GLU A 47 -1.68 -8.44 2.42
CA GLU A 47 -2.18 -9.78 2.73
C GLU A 47 -3.72 -9.85 2.67
N HIS A 48 -4.41 -8.85 3.22
CA HIS A 48 -5.86 -8.76 3.10
C HIS A 48 -6.29 -8.65 1.64
N TYR A 49 -5.64 -7.78 0.87
CA TYR A 49 -5.93 -7.62 -0.56
C TYR A 49 -5.68 -8.90 -1.36
N ARG A 50 -4.64 -9.65 -1.02
CA ARG A 50 -4.39 -10.95 -1.66
C ARG A 50 -5.50 -11.95 -1.36
N ARG A 51 -5.92 -12.04 -0.10
CA ARG A 51 -7.02 -12.92 0.31
C ARG A 51 -8.34 -12.57 -0.41
N LEU A 52 -8.57 -11.28 -0.65
CA LEU A 52 -9.75 -10.77 -1.34
C LEU A 52 -9.60 -10.76 -2.87
N GLY A 53 -8.46 -11.19 -3.40
CA GLY A 53 -8.22 -11.29 -4.84
C GLY A 53 -7.96 -9.97 -5.56
N VAL A 54 -7.66 -8.88 -4.83
CA VAL A 54 -7.45 -7.55 -5.42
C VAL A 54 -5.99 -7.10 -5.42
N ALA A 55 -5.08 -7.86 -4.80
CA ALA A 55 -3.68 -7.45 -4.61
C ALA A 55 -2.92 -7.20 -5.92
N ASP A 56 -3.12 -8.03 -6.93
CA ASP A 56 -2.41 -7.89 -8.20
C ASP A 56 -2.87 -6.64 -8.95
N ARG A 57 -4.17 -6.37 -8.99
CA ARG A 57 -4.71 -5.12 -9.54
C ARG A 57 -4.17 -3.89 -8.81
N MET A 58 -3.99 -3.96 -7.49
CA MET A 58 -3.39 -2.88 -6.70
C MET A 58 -1.92 -2.68 -7.06
N ARG A 59 -1.18 -3.75 -7.38
CA ARG A 59 0.21 -3.65 -7.82
C ARG A 59 0.35 -3.10 -9.22
N ASP A 60 -0.54 -3.49 -10.13
CA ASP A 60 -0.52 -3.04 -11.52
C ASP A 60 -0.69 -1.53 -11.66
N VAL A 61 -1.46 -0.92 -10.75
CA VAL A 61 -1.71 0.52 -10.72
C VAL A 61 -0.76 1.28 -9.78
N GLY A 62 0.11 0.58 -9.08
CA GLY A 62 1.07 1.16 -8.15
C GLY A 62 2.32 1.68 -8.83
N LEU A 63 3.27 2.15 -8.02
CA LEU A 63 4.57 2.59 -8.50
C LEU A 63 5.37 1.43 -9.13
N PRO A 64 6.26 1.73 -10.07
CA PRO A 64 7.16 0.73 -10.65
C PRO A 64 7.92 -0.06 -9.57
N LEU A 65 8.22 -1.32 -9.85
CA LEU A 65 8.85 -2.23 -8.89
C LEU A 65 10.23 -1.75 -8.38
N ASP A 66 10.91 -0.96 -9.16
CA ASP A 66 12.24 -0.39 -8.88
C ASP A 66 12.17 1.05 -8.35
N HIS A 67 10.97 1.54 -8.05
CA HIS A 67 10.82 2.85 -7.45
C HIS A 67 11.51 2.91 -6.08
N CYS A 68 12.35 3.92 -5.89
CA CYS A 68 13.05 4.15 -4.64
C CYS A 68 12.06 4.52 -3.53
N GLY A 69 12.07 3.75 -2.45
CA GLY A 69 11.24 3.97 -1.27
C GLY A 69 11.97 4.64 -0.10
N ASP A 70 13.20 5.11 -0.31
CA ASP A 70 14.03 5.67 0.74
C ASP A 70 13.35 6.83 1.48
N ALA A 71 13.46 6.83 2.80
CA ALA A 71 13.12 7.99 3.61
C ALA A 71 14.35 8.90 3.73
N ILE A 72 14.26 10.08 3.14
CA ILE A 72 15.36 11.05 3.08
C ILE A 72 15.06 12.24 3.98
N PHE A 73 15.99 12.55 4.86
CA PHE A 73 15.93 13.72 5.73
C PHE A 73 16.82 14.81 5.12
N ILE A 74 16.23 15.93 4.77
CA ILE A 74 16.90 17.03 4.10
C ILE A 74 16.59 18.36 4.77
N THR A 75 17.49 19.32 4.67
CA THR A 75 17.23 20.67 5.17
C THR A 75 16.35 21.49 4.23
N ARG A 76 16.51 21.26 2.92
CA ARG A 76 15.71 21.85 1.84
C ARG A 76 15.69 20.88 0.67
N MET A 77 14.72 21.04 -0.23
CA MET A 77 14.43 20.12 -1.33
C MET A 77 15.64 19.84 -2.26
N ASN A 78 16.57 20.76 -2.38
CA ASN A 78 17.71 20.69 -3.31
C ASN A 78 19.08 20.89 -2.63
N THR A 79 19.16 20.68 -1.33
CA THR A 79 20.40 20.94 -0.56
C THR A 79 20.81 19.74 0.28
N HIS A 80 21.39 20.00 1.44
CA HIS A 80 22.06 19.00 2.25
C HIS A 80 21.12 17.89 2.73
N GLU A 81 21.49 16.66 2.39
CA GLU A 81 20.95 15.45 2.99
C GLU A 81 21.56 15.31 4.39
N ILE A 82 20.69 15.23 5.39
CA ILE A 82 21.07 15.01 6.80
C ILE A 82 21.29 13.52 7.04
N GLY A 83 20.42 12.69 6.44
CA GLY A 83 20.47 11.26 6.58
C GLY A 83 19.44 10.57 5.69
N ARG A 84 19.62 9.27 5.51
CA ARG A 84 18.78 8.42 4.68
C ARG A 84 18.54 7.07 5.33
N ILE A 85 17.29 6.67 5.40
CA ILE A 85 16.91 5.29 5.70
C ILE A 85 16.65 4.61 4.36
N LYS A 86 17.52 3.68 4.00
CA LYS A 86 17.33 2.87 2.80
C LYS A 86 16.19 1.89 3.00
N ILE A 87 15.21 1.95 2.11
CA ILE A 87 14.09 1.00 2.07
C ILE A 87 14.22 0.23 0.75
N PRO A 88 14.40 -1.09 0.82
CA PRO A 88 14.51 -1.90 -0.40
C PRO A 88 13.33 -1.67 -1.34
N THR A 89 13.61 -1.56 -2.62
CA THR A 89 12.59 -1.49 -3.66
C THR A 89 11.71 -2.74 -3.65
N LEU A 90 10.53 -2.66 -4.24
CA LEU A 90 9.67 -3.84 -4.34
C LEU A 90 10.34 -4.95 -5.15
N ARG A 91 11.10 -4.61 -6.19
CA ARG A 91 11.89 -5.57 -6.97
C ARG A 91 12.93 -6.30 -6.10
N GLU A 92 13.67 -5.57 -5.29
CA GLU A 92 14.63 -6.16 -4.37
C GLU A 92 13.96 -7.08 -3.35
N ARG A 93 12.83 -6.66 -2.77
CA ARG A 93 12.05 -7.48 -1.84
C ARG A 93 11.46 -8.74 -2.48
N LEU A 94 11.15 -8.70 -3.77
CA LEU A 94 10.66 -9.85 -4.52
C LEU A 94 11.77 -10.78 -5.00
N THR A 95 13.05 -10.37 -4.90
CA THR A 95 14.19 -11.17 -5.32
C THR A 95 14.62 -12.10 -4.17
N PRO A 96 14.62 -13.45 -4.37
CA PRO A 96 15.05 -14.37 -3.33
C PRO A 96 16.49 -14.07 -2.86
N GLY A 97 16.70 -14.04 -1.54
CA GLY A 97 18.01 -13.83 -0.93
C GLY A 97 18.47 -12.38 -0.79
N SER A 98 17.70 -11.41 -1.24
CA SER A 98 18.04 -9.98 -1.14
C SER A 98 17.67 -9.34 0.21
N TYR A 99 17.38 -10.12 1.20
CA TYR A 99 16.77 -9.69 2.44
C TYR A 99 17.70 -8.94 3.37
N ASP A 100 17.29 -7.76 3.81
CA ASP A 100 17.78 -7.15 5.03
C ASP A 100 17.15 -7.83 6.23
N LEU A 101 17.95 -8.58 6.97
CA LEU A 101 17.54 -9.34 8.14
C LEU A 101 16.96 -8.46 9.27
N ALA A 102 17.22 -7.16 9.25
CA ALA A 102 16.71 -6.23 10.27
C ALA A 102 15.19 -6.06 10.23
N MET A 103 14.58 -6.27 9.06
CA MET A 103 13.11 -6.18 8.87
C MET A 103 12.41 -7.53 8.95
N GLY A 104 13.17 -8.63 9.09
CA GLY A 104 12.68 -10.00 9.09
C GLY A 104 12.28 -10.50 7.69
N PRO A 105 12.16 -11.82 7.50
CA PRO A 105 11.80 -12.42 6.24
C PRO A 105 10.34 -12.11 5.90
N GLU A 106 10.13 -11.19 4.98
CA GLU A 106 8.80 -10.87 4.48
C GLU A 106 8.52 -11.75 3.26
N PRO A 107 7.50 -12.61 3.27
CA PRO A 107 7.15 -13.39 2.09
C PRO A 107 6.86 -12.51 0.89
N LEU A 108 7.24 -12.98 -0.30
CA LEU A 108 7.07 -12.24 -1.56
C LEU A 108 5.67 -11.64 -1.75
N GLN A 109 4.66 -12.36 -1.28
CA GLN A 109 3.27 -11.94 -1.42
C GLN A 109 2.84 -10.84 -0.45
N ARG A 110 3.68 -10.49 0.52
CA ARG A 110 3.39 -9.50 1.57
C ARG A 110 4.08 -8.18 1.37
N ALA A 111 4.82 -8.01 0.28
CA ALA A 111 5.50 -6.75 0.00
C ALA A 111 4.53 -5.57 0.01
N SER A 112 4.94 -4.47 0.62
CA SER A 112 4.18 -3.24 0.66
C SER A 112 3.99 -2.67 -0.75
N GLN A 113 2.94 -1.91 -0.94
CA GLN A 113 2.65 -1.24 -2.20
C GLN A 113 2.58 0.27 -1.99
N MET A 114 3.23 1.01 -2.86
CA MET A 114 3.19 2.46 -2.86
C MET A 114 2.35 2.97 -4.04
N PHE A 115 1.59 4.01 -3.80
CA PHE A 115 0.80 4.72 -4.81
C PHE A 115 1.14 6.20 -4.75
N VAL A 116 1.27 6.82 -5.91
CA VAL A 116 1.46 8.26 -6.01
C VAL A 116 0.21 8.93 -6.54
N GLU A 117 -0.55 8.24 -7.37
CA GLU A 117 -1.68 8.82 -8.07
C GLU A 117 -2.96 8.05 -7.82
N ARG A 118 -4.05 8.73 -8.10
CA ARG A 118 -5.36 8.14 -8.19
C ARG A 118 -5.50 7.39 -9.50
N VAL A 119 -6.09 6.26 -9.43
CA VAL A 119 -6.44 5.45 -10.60
C VAL A 119 -7.94 5.35 -10.71
#